data_8c9ffe18860b7a0cee0fbdf238261e93
#
_entry.id   8c9ffe18860b7a0cee0fbdf238261e93
#
_cell.length_a   1.000
_cell.length_b   1.000
_cell.length_c   1.000
_cell.angle_alpha   90.00
_cell.angle_beta   90.00
_cell.angle_gamma   90.00
#
_symmetry.space_group_name_H-M   'P 1'
#
loop_
_entity.id
_entity.type
_entity.pdbx_description
1 polymer ?
#
loop_
_entity_poly.entity_id
_entity_poly.type
_entity_poly.pdbx_seq_one_letter_code
_entity_poly.pdbx_strand_id
1 'polypeptide(L)'
;MCSSDLNKITLLADPRVAPGTAWVTGANKKDSHARNVVNGRDFVVDGYIEAAEVRAGDSCPECNTEVVIDRAIEIGHIFQLGRKYAEALNLTVLDQNGKNQIVTMGSYGIGVTRAVAAIAEQTADEIGLNWPVEIAPAMVHIVATGKEDAVFDKANQIGQDLESIGISVMLDDRRDPSAGVKFKDAELIGNPIIVIVGKGLAEGKVEIRIRATGEKCEALVGEVVSEVAKLFN
;
A
#
# COMPACT_ATOMS: atom_id res chain seq x y z
N MET A 1 -41.34 15.49 -1.32
CA MET A 1 -42.25 14.32 -1.33
C MET A 1 -43.59 14.80 -0.87
N CYS A 2 -44.68 14.42 -1.57
CA CYS A 2 -46.04 14.75 -1.17
C CYS A 2 -46.41 13.95 0.07
N SER A 3 -46.99 14.56 1.09
CA SER A 3 -47.43 13.88 2.32
C SER A 3 -48.40 12.72 2.08
N SER A 4 -49.09 12.71 0.95
CA SER A 4 -50.02 11.64 0.55
C SER A 4 -49.31 10.34 0.13
N ASP A 5 -48.03 10.39 -0.24
CA ASP A 5 -47.28 9.22 -0.71
C ASP A 5 -46.54 8.51 0.43
N LEU A 6 -46.32 9.17 1.57
CA LEU A 6 -45.61 8.65 2.71
C LEU A 6 -46.36 7.55 3.48
N ASN A 7 -47.69 7.47 3.34
CA ASN A 7 -48.48 6.46 4.04
C ASN A 7 -48.27 5.01 3.57
N LYS A 8 -47.42 4.81 2.54
CA LYS A 8 -47.08 3.49 1.99
C LYS A 8 -45.58 3.17 2.02
N ILE A 9 -44.77 4.07 2.56
CA ILE A 9 -43.34 3.96 2.53
C ILE A 9 -42.84 4.04 3.97
N THR A 10 -42.04 3.06 4.40
CA THR A 10 -41.32 3.13 5.66
C THR A 10 -40.28 4.23 5.58
N LEU A 11 -40.40 5.25 6.43
CA LEU A 11 -39.47 6.38 6.50
C LEU A 11 -38.50 6.19 7.64
N LEU A 12 -37.24 5.88 7.34
CA LEU A 12 -36.15 5.83 8.29
C LEU A 12 -35.34 7.13 8.21
N ALA A 13 -34.89 7.62 9.36
CA ALA A 13 -34.06 8.81 9.44
C ALA A 13 -32.74 8.54 10.16
N ASP A 14 -31.73 9.32 9.86
CA ASP A 14 -30.51 9.33 10.65
C ASP A 14 -30.79 9.87 12.07
N PRO A 15 -30.15 9.35 13.13
CA PRO A 15 -30.36 9.84 14.52
C PRO A 15 -30.13 11.35 14.68
N ARG A 16 -29.36 11.99 13.82
CA ARG A 16 -29.17 13.45 13.79
C ARG A 16 -30.44 14.21 13.44
N VAL A 17 -31.41 13.57 12.78
CA VAL A 17 -32.75 14.12 12.49
C VAL A 17 -33.70 13.85 13.68
N ALA A 18 -33.22 14.08 14.88
CA ALA A 18 -33.98 13.89 16.10
C ALA A 18 -35.27 14.76 16.15
N PRO A 19 -36.29 14.34 16.92
CA PRO A 19 -37.49 15.19 17.11
C PRO A 19 -37.12 16.57 17.63
N GLY A 20 -37.73 17.62 17.02
CA GLY A 20 -37.47 19.01 17.37
C GLY A 20 -36.29 19.67 16.62
N THR A 21 -35.46 18.91 15.89
CA THR A 21 -34.42 19.51 15.04
C THR A 21 -35.02 20.07 13.75
N ALA A 22 -34.51 21.21 13.31
CA ALA A 22 -34.99 21.92 12.13
C ALA A 22 -34.07 21.76 10.93
N TRP A 23 -34.60 21.37 9.82
CA TRP A 23 -33.87 20.99 8.60
C TRP A 23 -34.31 21.75 7.36
N VAL A 24 -33.49 21.72 6.33
CA VAL A 24 -33.84 22.18 4.97
C VAL A 24 -33.95 20.94 4.10
N THR A 25 -35.05 20.84 3.33
CA THR A 25 -35.31 19.75 2.40
C THR A 25 -35.83 20.27 1.04
N GLY A 26 -35.83 19.40 0.03
CA GLY A 26 -36.48 19.74 -1.25
C GLY A 26 -37.96 20.01 -1.06
N ALA A 27 -38.48 21.05 -1.75
CA ALA A 27 -39.90 21.31 -1.83
C ALA A 27 -40.49 20.64 -3.09
N ASN A 28 -41.77 20.28 -3.08
CA ASN A 28 -42.49 19.72 -4.25
C ASN A 28 -42.74 20.77 -5.37
N LYS A 29 -41.79 21.69 -5.54
CA LYS A 29 -41.80 22.74 -6.54
C LYS A 29 -40.39 22.89 -7.12
N LYS A 30 -40.34 23.05 -8.45
CA LYS A 30 -39.07 23.24 -9.16
C LYS A 30 -38.28 24.40 -8.58
N ASP A 31 -36.94 24.19 -8.38
CA ASP A 31 -35.98 25.17 -7.92
C ASP A 31 -36.32 25.80 -6.55
N SER A 32 -36.99 25.02 -5.67
CA SER A 32 -37.45 25.49 -4.35
C SER A 32 -37.09 24.50 -3.25
N HIS A 33 -36.82 25.04 -2.05
CA HIS A 33 -36.57 24.27 -0.84
C HIS A 33 -37.53 24.67 0.29
N ALA A 34 -37.95 23.69 1.09
CA ALA A 34 -38.66 23.92 2.33
C ALA A 34 -37.61 24.13 3.46
N ARG A 35 -37.79 25.17 4.24
CA ARG A 35 -36.93 25.50 5.39
C ARG A 35 -37.68 25.27 6.69
N ASN A 36 -36.94 25.03 7.77
CA ASN A 36 -37.49 24.82 9.10
C ASN A 36 -38.46 23.62 9.15
N VAL A 37 -38.12 22.54 8.45
CA VAL A 37 -38.86 21.29 8.50
C VAL A 37 -38.42 20.51 9.74
N VAL A 38 -39.37 20.17 10.61
CA VAL A 38 -39.10 19.61 11.93
C VAL A 38 -39.70 18.23 12.06
N ASN A 39 -38.87 17.26 12.46
CA ASN A 39 -39.34 15.91 12.81
C ASN A 39 -40.28 15.96 14.02
N GLY A 40 -41.42 15.29 13.93
CA GLY A 40 -42.48 15.29 14.93
C GLY A 40 -43.51 16.40 14.75
N ARG A 41 -43.22 17.43 13.94
CA ARG A 41 -44.21 18.48 13.58
C ARG A 41 -44.66 18.36 12.10
N ASP A 42 -43.74 18.26 11.18
CA ASP A 42 -44.01 18.31 9.74
C ASP A 42 -43.96 16.92 9.09
N PHE A 43 -43.26 15.98 9.71
CA PHE A 43 -43.21 14.56 9.34
C PHE A 43 -42.92 13.71 10.56
N VAL A 44 -43.23 12.41 10.46
CA VAL A 44 -42.90 11.39 11.47
C VAL A 44 -42.10 10.30 10.82
N VAL A 45 -41.07 9.81 11.51
CA VAL A 45 -40.23 8.69 11.07
C VAL A 45 -40.69 7.39 11.71
N ASP A 46 -40.61 6.27 10.98
CA ASP A 46 -40.95 4.95 11.47
C ASP A 46 -39.81 4.32 12.27
N GLY A 47 -38.58 4.85 12.15
CA GLY A 47 -37.41 4.39 12.86
C GLY A 47 -36.17 5.18 12.49
N TYR A 48 -35.05 4.78 13.10
CA TYR A 48 -33.74 5.41 12.87
C TYR A 48 -32.74 4.40 12.31
N ILE A 49 -31.83 4.89 11.47
CA ILE A 49 -30.73 4.13 10.89
C ILE A 49 -29.55 5.07 10.73
N GLU A 50 -28.35 4.58 11.05
CA GLU A 50 -27.09 5.29 10.75
C GLU A 50 -26.89 5.36 9.24
N ALA A 51 -27.25 6.49 8.63
CA ALA A 51 -27.27 6.68 7.18
C ALA A 51 -26.47 7.89 6.70
N ALA A 52 -26.02 8.73 7.62
CA ALA A 52 -25.24 9.89 7.26
C ALA A 52 -23.75 9.53 7.08
N GLU A 53 -23.14 10.24 6.14
CA GLU A 53 -21.69 10.13 5.93
C GLU A 53 -20.94 10.60 7.18
N VAL A 54 -19.92 9.82 7.58
CA VAL A 54 -19.03 10.17 8.68
C VAL A 54 -18.15 11.37 8.27
N ARG A 55 -18.03 12.35 9.15
CA ARG A 55 -17.23 13.55 8.94
C ARG A 55 -16.12 13.67 9.98
N ALA A 56 -15.06 14.37 9.61
CA ALA A 56 -14.04 14.75 10.58
C ALA A 56 -14.68 15.57 11.72
N GLY A 57 -14.34 15.23 12.95
CA GLY A 57 -14.92 15.82 14.14
C GLY A 57 -16.20 15.15 14.66
N ASP A 58 -16.77 14.17 13.95
CA ASP A 58 -17.85 13.35 14.49
C ASP A 58 -17.33 12.52 15.68
N SER A 59 -18.18 12.24 16.65
CA SER A 59 -17.81 11.40 17.80
C SER A 59 -17.91 9.92 17.45
N CYS A 60 -16.91 9.13 17.83
CA CYS A 60 -16.95 7.68 17.73
C CYS A 60 -18.07 7.12 18.62
N PRO A 61 -18.98 6.27 18.12
CA PRO A 61 -20.10 5.74 18.91
C PRO A 61 -19.66 4.81 20.06
N GLU A 62 -18.45 4.25 20.02
CA GLU A 62 -17.96 3.34 21.05
C GLU A 62 -17.17 4.07 22.16
N CYS A 63 -16.23 4.95 21.79
CA CYS A 63 -15.32 5.57 22.75
C CYS A 63 -15.51 7.08 22.89
N ASN A 64 -16.40 7.68 22.11
CA ASN A 64 -16.72 9.12 22.10
C ASN A 64 -15.54 10.05 21.80
N THR A 65 -14.44 9.51 21.24
CA THR A 65 -13.34 10.33 20.72
C THR A 65 -13.68 10.89 19.34
N GLU A 66 -13.05 12.01 19.01
CA GLU A 66 -13.21 12.63 17.69
C GLU A 66 -12.68 11.74 16.57
N VAL A 67 -13.45 11.59 15.47
CA VAL A 67 -13.06 10.82 14.30
C VAL A 67 -12.22 11.68 13.37
N VAL A 68 -11.08 11.15 12.94
CA VAL A 68 -10.19 11.73 11.95
C VAL A 68 -10.43 11.02 10.60
N ILE A 69 -10.42 11.79 9.51
CA ILE A 69 -10.56 11.27 8.16
C ILE A 69 -9.26 11.48 7.41
N ASP A 70 -8.63 10.37 7.03
CA ASP A 70 -7.40 10.38 6.24
C ASP A 70 -7.61 9.67 4.90
N ARG A 71 -6.73 9.98 3.94
CA ARG A 71 -6.67 9.24 2.69
C ARG A 71 -5.83 7.99 2.87
N ALA A 72 -6.30 6.87 2.36
CA ALA A 72 -5.59 5.61 2.41
C ALA A 72 -5.65 4.88 1.06
N ILE A 73 -4.68 4.03 0.81
CA ILE A 73 -4.68 3.11 -0.34
C ILE A 73 -5.23 1.77 0.16
N GLU A 74 -6.33 1.31 -0.43
CA GLU A 74 -6.87 -0.03 -0.15
C GLU A 74 -5.96 -1.08 -0.78
N ILE A 75 -5.27 -1.86 0.05
CA ILE A 75 -4.38 -2.94 -0.41
C ILE A 75 -5.15 -4.25 -0.60
N GLY A 76 -6.11 -4.52 0.25
CA GLY A 76 -6.89 -5.76 0.21
C GLY A 76 -8.32 -5.57 0.68
N HIS A 77 -9.18 -6.54 0.34
CA HIS A 77 -10.59 -6.53 0.70
C HIS A 77 -11.06 -7.93 1.09
N ILE A 78 -11.90 -7.99 2.13
CA ILE A 78 -12.55 -9.21 2.59
C ILE A 78 -14.03 -9.12 2.23
N PHE A 79 -14.52 -10.12 1.51
CA PHE A 79 -15.93 -10.22 1.13
C PHE A 79 -16.61 -11.33 1.93
N GLN A 80 -17.66 -10.99 2.67
CA GLN A 80 -18.53 -11.95 3.32
C GLN A 80 -19.67 -12.32 2.34
N LEU A 81 -19.45 -13.37 1.55
CA LEU A 81 -20.39 -13.77 0.50
C LEU A 81 -21.61 -14.52 1.05
N GLY A 82 -21.54 -15.00 2.30
CA GLY A 82 -22.62 -15.77 2.92
C GLY A 82 -22.88 -17.08 2.18
N ARG A 83 -24.16 -17.42 1.98
CA ARG A 83 -24.57 -18.66 1.31
C ARG A 83 -25.08 -18.47 -0.12
N LYS A 84 -25.17 -17.24 -0.61
CA LYS A 84 -25.77 -16.90 -1.89
C LYS A 84 -25.28 -17.76 -3.06
N TYR A 85 -24.00 -17.92 -3.18
CA TYR A 85 -23.41 -18.72 -4.27
C TYR A 85 -23.43 -20.23 -3.96
N ALA A 86 -23.21 -20.61 -2.72
CA ALA A 86 -23.26 -22.00 -2.31
C ALA A 86 -24.65 -22.61 -2.51
N GLU A 87 -25.73 -21.86 -2.20
CA GLU A 87 -27.10 -22.27 -2.47
C GLU A 87 -27.38 -22.43 -3.95
N ALA A 88 -27.00 -21.44 -4.79
CA ALA A 88 -27.22 -21.46 -6.23
C ALA A 88 -26.47 -22.60 -6.91
N LEU A 89 -25.30 -22.99 -6.40
CA LEU A 89 -24.45 -24.06 -6.97
C LEU A 89 -24.63 -25.40 -6.25
N ASN A 90 -25.55 -25.51 -5.26
CA ASN A 90 -25.76 -26.69 -4.44
C ASN A 90 -24.49 -27.22 -3.77
N LEU A 91 -23.61 -26.28 -3.33
CA LEU A 91 -22.37 -26.62 -2.64
C LEU A 91 -22.65 -26.97 -1.19
N THR A 92 -22.56 -28.25 -0.86
CA THR A 92 -22.83 -28.76 0.48
C THR A 92 -21.66 -29.61 0.98
N VAL A 93 -21.53 -29.68 2.28
CA VAL A 93 -20.62 -30.58 3.00
C VAL A 93 -21.40 -31.35 4.06
N LEU A 94 -20.91 -32.53 4.45
CA LEU A 94 -21.49 -33.27 5.56
C LEU A 94 -20.98 -32.70 6.89
N ASP A 95 -21.90 -32.44 7.81
CA ASP A 95 -21.56 -32.10 9.19
C ASP A 95 -21.10 -33.36 9.98
N GLN A 96 -20.78 -33.17 11.25
CA GLN A 96 -20.31 -34.23 12.13
C GLN A 96 -21.34 -35.38 12.32
N ASN A 97 -22.61 -35.12 12.02
CA ASN A 97 -23.70 -36.08 12.10
C ASN A 97 -24.04 -36.70 10.72
N GLY A 98 -23.24 -36.44 9.68
CA GLY A 98 -23.49 -36.90 8.33
C GLY A 98 -24.62 -36.17 7.60
N LYS A 99 -25.07 -35.00 8.09
CA LYS A 99 -26.12 -34.20 7.48
C LYS A 99 -25.54 -33.14 6.56
N ASN A 100 -26.15 -33.00 5.37
CA ASN A 100 -25.76 -31.96 4.41
C ASN A 100 -25.97 -30.55 4.99
N GLN A 101 -24.93 -29.73 4.91
CA GLN A 101 -24.93 -28.32 5.27
C GLN A 101 -24.45 -27.48 4.08
N ILE A 102 -25.15 -26.40 3.79
CA ILE A 102 -24.71 -25.43 2.80
C ILE A 102 -23.56 -24.62 3.39
N VAL A 103 -22.44 -24.50 2.67
CA VAL A 103 -21.26 -23.78 3.15
C VAL A 103 -21.47 -22.28 3.16
N THR A 104 -20.90 -21.62 4.13
CA THR A 104 -20.75 -20.16 4.17
C THR A 104 -19.43 -19.79 3.50
N MET A 105 -19.48 -18.86 2.59
CA MET A 105 -18.33 -18.45 1.74
C MET A 105 -17.78 -17.09 2.14
N GLY A 106 -16.47 -16.95 2.07
CA GLY A 106 -15.76 -15.68 2.08
C GLY A 106 -14.84 -15.59 0.87
N SER A 107 -14.48 -14.39 0.49
CA SER A 107 -13.46 -14.12 -0.53
C SER A 107 -12.46 -13.11 0.01
N TYR A 108 -11.20 -13.32 -0.30
CA TYR A 108 -10.09 -12.53 0.22
C TYR A 108 -9.21 -12.10 -0.94
N GLY A 109 -9.17 -10.81 -1.22
CA GLY A 109 -8.40 -10.25 -2.34
C GLY A 109 -7.29 -9.34 -1.85
N ILE A 110 -6.10 -9.46 -2.44
CA ILE A 110 -4.98 -8.53 -2.25
C ILE A 110 -4.51 -8.06 -3.60
N GLY A 111 -4.40 -6.73 -3.77
CA GLY A 111 -3.83 -6.12 -4.96
C GLY A 111 -2.31 -6.15 -4.91
N VAL A 112 -1.67 -7.21 -5.41
CA VAL A 112 -0.20 -7.39 -5.34
C VAL A 112 0.54 -6.21 -5.97
N THR A 113 0.18 -5.81 -7.18
CA THR A 113 0.80 -4.65 -7.86
C THR A 113 0.51 -3.33 -7.14
N ARG A 114 -0.68 -3.19 -6.56
CA ARG A 114 -1.04 -2.03 -5.72
C ARG A 114 -0.21 -1.99 -4.44
N ALA A 115 0.04 -3.14 -3.82
CA ALA A 115 0.90 -3.24 -2.64
C ALA A 115 2.33 -2.78 -2.95
N VAL A 116 2.90 -3.20 -4.08
CA VAL A 116 4.22 -2.73 -4.54
C VAL A 116 4.24 -1.21 -4.73
N ALA A 117 3.22 -0.65 -5.39
CA ALA A 117 3.11 0.80 -5.59
C ALA A 117 2.98 1.56 -4.25
N ALA A 118 2.19 1.04 -3.31
CA ALA A 118 2.02 1.64 -1.98
C ALA A 118 3.32 1.62 -1.18
N ILE A 119 4.08 0.52 -1.24
CA ILE A 119 5.40 0.43 -0.57
C ILE A 119 6.37 1.43 -1.21
N ALA A 120 6.44 1.49 -2.54
CA ALA A 120 7.27 2.44 -3.25
C ALA A 120 6.98 3.89 -2.81
N GLU A 121 5.70 4.26 -2.74
CA GLU A 121 5.27 5.61 -2.32
C GLU A 121 5.64 5.91 -0.85
N GLN A 122 5.53 4.92 0.04
CA GLN A 122 5.81 5.10 1.46
C GLN A 122 7.30 5.12 1.80
N THR A 123 8.13 4.44 1.00
CA THR A 123 9.56 4.29 1.29
C THR A 123 10.44 5.21 0.44
N ALA A 124 9.91 5.82 -0.63
CA ALA A 124 10.63 6.80 -1.44
C ALA A 124 11.02 8.04 -0.63
N ASP A 125 12.16 8.60 -0.98
CA ASP A 125 12.67 9.86 -0.46
C ASP A 125 12.89 10.89 -1.60
N GLU A 126 13.51 12.03 -1.30
CA GLU A 126 13.80 13.09 -2.28
C GLU A 126 14.80 12.65 -3.38
N ILE A 127 15.53 11.56 -3.15
CA ILE A 127 16.57 11.06 -4.06
C ILE A 127 15.96 10.04 -5.05
N GLY A 128 15.04 9.19 -4.59
CA GLY A 128 14.43 8.16 -5.41
C GLY A 128 13.73 7.07 -4.59
N LEU A 129 13.60 5.88 -5.17
CA LEU A 129 13.04 4.72 -4.48
C LEU A 129 14.00 4.22 -3.38
N ASN A 130 13.42 3.58 -2.38
CA ASN A 130 14.16 2.96 -1.29
C ASN A 130 13.46 1.66 -0.88
N TRP A 131 13.77 0.59 -1.58
CA TRP A 131 13.08 -0.67 -1.43
C TRP A 131 13.48 -1.42 -0.16
N PRO A 132 12.51 -2.00 0.56
CA PRO A 132 12.79 -3.08 1.49
C PRO A 132 13.46 -4.26 0.78
N VAL A 133 14.35 -4.95 1.47
CA VAL A 133 15.16 -6.05 0.91
C VAL A 133 14.28 -7.14 0.26
N GLU A 134 13.11 -7.43 0.88
CA GLU A 134 12.21 -8.51 0.51
C GLU A 134 11.54 -8.32 -0.86
N ILE A 135 11.45 -7.07 -1.33
CA ILE A 135 10.77 -6.74 -2.59
C ILE A 135 11.63 -5.91 -3.54
N ALA A 136 12.87 -5.65 -3.18
CA ALA A 136 13.80 -4.95 -4.05
C ALA A 136 14.03 -5.71 -5.37
N PRO A 137 14.19 -5.00 -6.51
CA PRO A 137 14.55 -5.64 -7.78
C PRO A 137 15.81 -6.49 -7.70
N ALA A 138 16.76 -6.06 -6.88
CA ALA A 138 17.93 -6.82 -6.45
C ALA A 138 18.35 -6.34 -5.06
N MET A 139 18.99 -7.19 -4.28
CA MET A 139 19.53 -6.82 -2.96
C MET A 139 20.70 -5.86 -3.08
N VAL A 140 21.51 -6.03 -4.11
CA VAL A 140 22.73 -5.24 -4.36
C VAL A 140 22.73 -4.67 -5.77
N HIS A 141 23.05 -3.39 -5.90
CA HIS A 141 23.32 -2.73 -7.18
C HIS A 141 24.82 -2.50 -7.31
N ILE A 142 25.49 -3.22 -8.20
CA ILE A 142 26.92 -3.00 -8.49
C ILE A 142 27.04 -1.98 -9.61
N VAL A 143 27.78 -0.92 -9.36
CA VAL A 143 28.03 0.16 -10.32
C VAL A 143 29.50 0.17 -10.71
N ALA A 144 29.80 -0.28 -11.92
CA ALA A 144 31.14 -0.21 -12.50
C ALA A 144 31.39 1.19 -13.08
N THR A 145 32.44 1.90 -12.64
CA THR A 145 32.76 3.27 -13.08
C THR A 145 34.18 3.35 -13.61
N GLY A 146 34.31 3.92 -14.78
CA GLY A 146 35.62 4.04 -15.46
C GLY A 146 35.53 3.57 -16.90
N LYS A 147 36.69 3.40 -17.54
CA LYS A 147 36.80 2.93 -18.92
C LYS A 147 37.63 1.64 -19.02
N GLU A 148 38.28 1.24 -17.95
CA GLU A 148 39.21 0.13 -17.90
C GLU A 148 38.48 -1.20 -17.78
N ASP A 149 38.78 -2.18 -18.61
CA ASP A 149 38.16 -3.50 -18.59
C ASP A 149 38.29 -4.19 -17.22
N ALA A 150 39.41 -4.01 -16.54
CA ALA A 150 39.65 -4.57 -15.22
C ALA A 150 38.61 -4.16 -14.16
N VAL A 151 37.98 -2.95 -14.29
CA VAL A 151 36.92 -2.49 -13.40
C VAL A 151 35.64 -3.28 -13.65
N PHE A 152 35.27 -3.49 -14.91
CA PHE A 152 34.09 -4.24 -15.30
C PHE A 152 34.22 -5.74 -15.00
N ASP A 153 35.41 -6.32 -15.26
CA ASP A 153 35.69 -7.70 -14.92
C ASP A 153 35.59 -7.95 -13.42
N LYS A 154 36.13 -7.01 -12.60
CA LYS A 154 36.05 -7.12 -11.16
C LYS A 154 34.62 -6.93 -10.64
N ALA A 155 33.85 -5.98 -11.20
CA ALA A 155 32.46 -5.78 -10.85
C ALA A 155 31.62 -7.03 -11.15
N ASN A 156 31.87 -7.66 -12.30
CA ASN A 156 31.22 -8.91 -12.68
C ASN A 156 31.60 -10.06 -11.75
N GLN A 157 32.88 -10.19 -11.38
CA GLN A 157 33.33 -11.22 -10.44
C GLN A 157 32.66 -11.05 -9.07
N ILE A 158 32.63 -9.82 -8.52
CA ILE A 158 31.93 -9.55 -7.25
C ILE A 158 30.45 -9.91 -7.35
N GLY A 159 29.81 -9.61 -8.48
CA GLY A 159 28.41 -10.00 -8.72
C GLY A 159 28.21 -11.50 -8.65
N GLN A 160 29.01 -12.27 -9.36
CA GLN A 160 28.96 -13.74 -9.33
C GLN A 160 29.22 -14.31 -7.94
N ASP A 161 30.18 -13.74 -7.22
CA ASP A 161 30.50 -14.19 -5.85
C ASP A 161 29.33 -13.93 -4.89
N LEU A 162 28.66 -12.79 -4.97
CA LEU A 162 27.44 -12.48 -4.19
C LEU A 162 26.26 -13.41 -4.57
N GLU A 163 26.02 -13.63 -5.85
CA GLU A 163 24.99 -14.54 -6.32
C GLU A 163 25.24 -15.99 -5.86
N SER A 164 26.50 -16.41 -5.78
CA SER A 164 26.86 -17.75 -5.31
C SER A 164 26.44 -18.04 -3.86
N ILE A 165 26.24 -16.97 -3.05
CA ILE A 165 25.76 -17.05 -1.68
C ILE A 165 24.29 -16.65 -1.53
N GLY A 166 23.56 -16.51 -2.63
CA GLY A 166 22.11 -16.22 -2.65
C GLY A 166 21.73 -14.75 -2.57
N ILE A 167 22.65 -13.81 -2.73
CA ILE A 167 22.40 -12.37 -2.77
C ILE A 167 22.15 -11.97 -4.23
N SER A 168 20.94 -11.49 -4.54
CA SER A 168 20.60 -11.04 -5.89
C SER A 168 21.29 -9.74 -6.27
N VAL A 169 21.79 -9.67 -7.51
CA VAL A 169 22.62 -8.56 -7.99
C VAL A 169 22.03 -7.91 -9.24
N MET A 170 22.05 -6.60 -9.28
CA MET A 170 21.88 -5.79 -10.48
C MET A 170 23.23 -5.16 -10.81
N LEU A 171 23.77 -5.45 -11.99
CA LEU A 171 25.05 -4.92 -12.44
C LEU A 171 24.85 -3.82 -13.48
N ASP A 172 25.36 -2.60 -13.23
CA ASP A 172 25.46 -1.53 -14.22
C ASP A 172 26.83 -1.60 -14.91
N ASP A 173 26.88 -2.34 -16.01
CA ASP A 173 28.04 -2.51 -16.86
C ASP A 173 28.09 -1.57 -18.07
N ARG A 174 27.18 -0.59 -18.14
CA ARG A 174 27.15 0.41 -19.23
C ARG A 174 28.46 1.20 -19.27
N ARG A 175 29.06 1.35 -20.44
CA ARG A 175 30.37 2.04 -20.61
C ARG A 175 30.24 3.51 -20.97
N ASP A 176 29.13 3.91 -21.62
CA ASP A 176 28.94 5.26 -22.13
C ASP A 176 28.54 6.30 -21.08
N PRO A 177 27.63 5.98 -20.10
CA PRO A 177 27.23 6.97 -19.11
C PRO A 177 28.37 7.35 -18.16
N SER A 178 28.40 8.64 -17.78
CA SER A 178 29.32 9.07 -16.72
C SER A 178 28.99 8.44 -15.37
N ALA A 179 29.99 8.36 -14.48
CA ALA A 179 29.80 7.84 -13.13
C ALA A 179 28.66 8.56 -12.38
N GLY A 180 28.52 9.88 -12.56
CA GLY A 180 27.44 10.66 -11.93
C GLY A 180 26.05 10.26 -12.40
N VAL A 181 25.88 9.89 -13.67
CA VAL A 181 24.62 9.37 -14.20
C VAL A 181 24.31 8.02 -13.58
N LYS A 182 25.28 7.09 -13.55
CA LYS A 182 25.11 5.77 -12.96
C LYS A 182 24.74 5.83 -11.48
N PHE A 183 25.36 6.75 -10.72
CA PHE A 183 25.02 6.93 -9.29
C PHE A 183 23.59 7.41 -9.13
N LYS A 184 23.15 8.39 -9.93
CA LYS A 184 21.75 8.85 -9.88
C LYS A 184 20.78 7.76 -10.28
N ASP A 185 21.09 6.97 -11.30
CA ASP A 185 20.25 5.84 -11.70
C ASP A 185 20.13 4.79 -10.57
N ALA A 186 21.25 4.46 -9.90
CA ALA A 186 21.25 3.53 -8.79
C ALA A 186 20.44 4.07 -7.58
N GLU A 187 20.56 5.36 -7.28
CA GLU A 187 19.77 6.03 -6.25
C GLU A 187 18.27 6.08 -6.59
N LEU A 188 17.92 6.36 -7.87
CA LEU A 188 16.54 6.35 -8.35
C LEU A 188 15.91 4.95 -8.30
N ILE A 189 16.65 3.91 -8.71
CA ILE A 189 16.19 2.51 -8.67
C ILE A 189 15.98 2.06 -7.23
N GLY A 190 16.86 2.45 -6.31
CA GLY A 190 16.67 2.30 -4.88
C GLY A 190 16.91 0.90 -4.33
N ASN A 191 17.81 0.11 -4.92
CA ASN A 191 18.23 -1.16 -4.34
C ASN A 191 18.92 -0.93 -2.97
N PRO A 192 18.74 -1.83 -1.98
CA PRO A 192 19.18 -1.60 -0.59
C PRO A 192 20.65 -1.28 -0.43
N ILE A 193 21.51 -1.97 -1.16
CA ILE A 193 22.97 -1.80 -1.11
C ILE A 193 23.48 -1.41 -2.51
N ILE A 194 24.37 -0.43 -2.56
CA ILE A 194 25.08 -0.03 -3.78
C ILE A 194 26.57 -0.30 -3.58
N VAL A 195 27.17 -1.13 -4.43
CA VAL A 195 28.61 -1.40 -4.46
C VAL A 195 29.24 -0.68 -5.65
N ILE A 196 30.17 0.22 -5.40
CA ILE A 196 30.83 0.99 -6.45
C ILE A 196 32.23 0.45 -6.68
N VAL A 197 32.45 -0.05 -7.89
CA VAL A 197 33.75 -0.49 -8.38
C VAL A 197 34.30 0.56 -9.34
N GLY A 198 35.37 1.21 -8.93
CA GLY A 198 35.91 2.34 -9.69
C GLY A 198 37.32 2.71 -9.29
N LYS A 199 37.61 3.98 -9.05
CA LYS A 199 38.95 4.52 -8.77
C LYS A 199 39.68 3.81 -7.61
N GLY A 200 38.93 3.41 -6.57
CA GLY A 200 39.49 2.66 -5.42
C GLY A 200 40.05 1.30 -5.77
N LEU A 201 39.71 0.74 -6.95
CA LEU A 201 40.20 -0.57 -7.37
C LEU A 201 41.73 -0.60 -7.50
N ALA A 202 42.37 0.50 -7.88
CA ALA A 202 43.84 0.61 -7.92
C ALA A 202 44.50 0.41 -6.55
N GLU A 203 43.75 0.68 -5.48
CA GLU A 203 44.16 0.47 -4.08
C GLU A 203 43.60 -0.85 -3.50
N GLY A 204 42.94 -1.65 -4.34
CA GLY A 204 42.28 -2.89 -3.94
C GLY A 204 41.01 -2.69 -3.11
N LYS A 205 40.32 -1.54 -3.27
CA LYS A 205 39.13 -1.16 -2.51
C LYS A 205 37.91 -0.94 -3.38
N VAL A 206 36.72 -1.12 -2.78
CA VAL A 206 35.41 -0.74 -3.33
C VAL A 206 34.67 0.06 -2.27
N GLU A 207 33.71 0.89 -2.72
CA GLU A 207 32.82 1.64 -1.84
C GLU A 207 31.49 0.89 -1.72
N ILE A 208 30.97 0.75 -0.51
CA ILE A 208 29.66 0.19 -0.21
C ILE A 208 28.80 1.31 0.36
N ARG A 209 27.58 1.46 -0.17
CA ARG A 209 26.60 2.43 0.31
C ARG A 209 25.31 1.72 0.72
N ILE A 210 24.75 2.14 1.85
CA ILE A 210 23.43 1.71 2.31
C ILE A 210 22.42 2.75 1.83
N ARG A 211 21.47 2.33 0.97
CA ARG A 211 20.53 3.27 0.34
C ARG A 211 19.63 3.98 1.37
N ALA A 212 19.15 3.23 2.36
CA ALA A 212 18.21 3.74 3.36
C ALA A 212 18.80 4.81 4.29
N THR A 213 20.06 4.68 4.69
CA THR A 213 20.70 5.59 5.65
C THR A 213 21.65 6.59 5.00
N GLY A 214 22.08 6.31 3.76
CA GLY A 214 23.11 7.08 3.08
C GLY A 214 24.54 6.83 3.61
N GLU A 215 24.69 5.89 4.54
CA GLU A 215 25.99 5.50 5.07
C GLU A 215 26.89 4.90 3.99
N LYS A 216 28.18 5.21 4.08
CA LYS A 216 29.20 4.77 3.13
C LYS A 216 30.40 4.18 3.89
N CYS A 217 30.90 3.07 3.40
CA CYS A 217 32.16 2.51 3.87
C CYS A 217 32.99 1.99 2.70
N GLU A 218 34.28 1.86 2.93
CA GLU A 218 35.19 1.19 2.00
C GLU A 218 35.46 -0.24 2.50
N ALA A 219 35.55 -1.17 1.57
CA ALA A 219 35.91 -2.55 1.83
C ALA A 219 37.05 -2.99 0.90
N LEU A 220 37.89 -3.89 1.33
CA LEU A 220 38.84 -4.55 0.45
C LEU A 220 38.08 -5.43 -0.54
N VAL A 221 38.56 -5.51 -1.77
CA VAL A 221 37.92 -6.31 -2.83
C VAL A 221 37.73 -7.77 -2.41
N GLY A 222 38.69 -8.35 -1.64
CA GLY A 222 38.56 -9.73 -1.14
C GLY A 222 37.57 -9.90 0.02
N GLU A 223 37.12 -8.82 0.64
CA GLU A 223 36.23 -8.83 1.80
C GLU A 223 34.81 -8.32 1.48
N VAL A 224 34.61 -7.73 0.28
CA VAL A 224 33.34 -7.09 -0.09
C VAL A 224 32.13 -8.02 0.06
N VAL A 225 32.26 -9.29 -0.32
CA VAL A 225 31.19 -10.28 -0.22
C VAL A 225 30.79 -10.52 1.25
N SER A 226 31.78 -10.67 2.13
CA SER A 226 31.51 -10.86 3.56
C SER A 226 30.99 -9.61 4.23
N GLU A 227 31.43 -8.41 3.84
CA GLU A 227 30.91 -7.15 4.37
C GLU A 227 29.48 -6.89 3.93
N VAL A 228 29.17 -7.13 2.66
CA VAL A 228 27.80 -7.03 2.15
C VAL A 228 26.87 -8.05 2.82
N ALA A 229 27.32 -9.31 2.98
CA ALA A 229 26.52 -10.34 3.63
C ALA A 229 26.14 -10.00 5.08
N LYS A 230 27.02 -9.31 5.82
CA LYS A 230 26.73 -8.85 7.19
C LYS A 230 25.59 -7.83 7.26
N LEU A 231 25.35 -7.07 6.19
CA LEU A 231 24.30 -6.05 6.16
C LEU A 231 22.88 -6.66 6.00
N PHE A 232 22.78 -7.95 5.69
CA PHE A 232 21.52 -8.68 5.54
C PHE A 232 21.24 -9.69 6.68
N ASN A 233 22.15 -9.82 7.65
CA ASN A 233 22.00 -10.63 8.84
C ASN A 233 21.71 -9.74 10.07
#